data_da2a0c53208120b3225015ffcc1ea05b
#
_entry.id   da2a0c53208120b3225015ffcc1ea05b
#
_cell.length_a   1.000
_cell.length_b   1.000
_cell.length_c   1.000
_cell.angle_alpha   90.00
_cell.angle_beta   90.00
_cell.angle_gamma   90.00
#
_symmetry.space_group_name_H-M   'P 1'
#
loop_
_entity.id
_entity.type
_entity.pdbx_description
1 polymer ?
#
loop_
_entity_poly.entity_id
_entity_poly.type
_entity_poly.pdbx_seq_one_letter_code
_entity_poly.pdbx_strand_id
1 'polypeptide(L)'
;MKEQAKGEAVQIEAVQRMQDYIAEHLDEEISPGALAACSLYSPWYSYRLFVRYVGMTPSDYVRRFRLSRSALRLRDGKVKVVDIAFEMGFKSVDGYQRAFSREFGCNPKEYALNPVPISLFTPYGVKYRYIRREKTMETVKNVFIREVWKPERKVLIKRGIKAEEYFTYCEEVGCDVWGLLTSIRSISGEPVCLWLPGAYVKPGTSGYVQGVEVPADYDGVVPEGFDVIGLPPCRYLMFQGEPFAEEDYCQAIEQVQSAISRYEPSAAGYRWDRDNPRVQLEPIGTRGYIELLPVKALADG
;
A
#
# COMPACT_ATOMS: atom_id res chain seq x y z
N MET A 1 -8.78 32.39 10.17
CA MET A 1 -8.32 31.34 9.22
C MET A 1 -7.03 30.64 9.64
N LYS A 2 -5.90 31.34 9.89
CA LYS A 2 -4.61 30.71 10.30
C LYS A 2 -4.68 29.95 11.64
N GLU A 3 -5.39 30.46 12.61
CA GLU A 3 -5.53 29.87 13.95
C GLU A 3 -6.41 28.61 13.95
N GLN A 4 -7.43 28.60 13.11
CA GLN A 4 -8.32 27.45 12.91
C GLN A 4 -7.59 26.28 12.19
N ALA A 5 -6.76 26.59 11.18
CA ALA A 5 -5.92 25.61 10.50
C ALA A 5 -4.85 25.01 11.42
N LYS A 6 -4.27 25.83 12.34
CA LYS A 6 -3.32 25.35 13.34
C LYS A 6 -3.97 24.40 14.36
N GLY A 7 -5.20 24.71 14.78
CA GLY A 7 -5.96 23.84 15.69
C GLY A 7 -6.33 22.49 15.04
N GLU A 8 -6.67 22.52 13.75
CA GLU A 8 -6.98 21.30 12.99
C GLU A 8 -5.75 20.40 12.79
N ALA A 9 -4.59 20.99 12.47
CA ALA A 9 -3.34 20.24 12.35
C ALA A 9 -2.97 19.49 13.65
N VAL A 10 -3.12 20.14 14.81
CA VAL A 10 -2.87 19.49 16.11
C VAL A 10 -3.83 18.32 16.39
N GLN A 11 -5.10 18.44 15.95
CA GLN A 11 -6.08 17.36 16.09
C GLN A 11 -5.73 16.17 15.17
N ILE A 12 -5.32 16.43 13.93
CA ILE A 12 -4.88 15.40 12.97
C ILE A 12 -3.66 14.66 13.52
N GLU A 13 -2.69 15.38 14.05
CA GLU A 13 -1.50 14.79 14.67
C GLU A 13 -1.85 13.91 15.88
N ALA A 14 -2.79 14.34 16.69
CA ALA A 14 -3.27 13.53 17.82
C ALA A 14 -3.94 12.23 17.36
N VAL A 15 -4.72 12.27 16.27
CA VAL A 15 -5.33 11.07 15.68
C VAL A 15 -4.26 10.17 15.05
N GLN A 16 -3.26 10.75 14.39
CA GLN A 16 -2.14 9.98 13.86
C GLN A 16 -1.41 9.22 14.96
N ARG A 17 -1.06 9.86 16.09
CA ARG A 17 -0.45 9.15 17.23
C ARG A 17 -1.31 8.00 17.75
N MET A 18 -2.64 8.12 17.73
CA MET A 18 -3.51 6.99 18.08
C MET A 18 -3.44 5.86 17.05
N GLN A 19 -3.37 6.17 15.76
CA GLN A 19 -3.21 5.16 14.70
C GLN A 19 -1.85 4.45 14.80
N ASP A 20 -0.78 5.20 15.06
CA ASP A 20 0.57 4.66 15.23
C ASP A 20 0.63 3.73 16.45
N TYR A 21 0.08 4.17 17.59
CA TYR A 21 -0.03 3.34 18.80
C TYR A 21 -0.81 2.06 18.53
N ILE A 22 -1.94 2.11 17.82
CA ILE A 22 -2.71 0.91 17.46
C ILE A 22 -1.86 -0.04 16.60
N ALA A 23 -1.11 0.48 15.63
CA ALA A 23 -0.28 -0.35 14.76
C ALA A 23 0.85 -1.06 15.51
N GLU A 24 1.48 -0.37 16.46
CA GLU A 24 2.58 -0.89 17.28
C GLU A 24 2.11 -1.92 18.33
N HIS A 25 0.87 -1.76 18.85
CA HIS A 25 0.33 -2.59 19.94
C HIS A 25 -0.85 -3.47 19.50
N LEU A 26 -0.89 -3.82 18.21
CA LEU A 26 -2.06 -4.50 17.64
C LEU A 26 -2.38 -5.86 18.30
N ASP A 27 -1.35 -6.54 18.79
CA ASP A 27 -1.46 -7.86 19.45
C ASP A 27 -1.78 -7.75 20.96
N GLU A 28 -1.86 -6.52 21.50
CA GLU A 28 -2.12 -6.22 22.90
C GLU A 28 -3.53 -5.67 23.13
N GLU A 29 -3.95 -5.57 24.39
CA GLU A 29 -5.22 -4.92 24.74
C GLU A 29 -5.12 -3.39 24.57
N ILE A 30 -5.84 -2.84 23.61
CA ILE A 30 -5.87 -1.40 23.36
C ILE A 30 -7.05 -0.78 24.11
N SER A 31 -6.73 -0.10 25.22
CA SER A 31 -7.74 0.57 26.05
C SER A 31 -8.03 2.01 25.58
N PRO A 32 -9.25 2.54 25.86
CA PRO A 32 -9.54 3.95 25.64
C PRO A 32 -8.60 4.91 26.39
N GLY A 33 -8.11 4.48 27.56
CA GLY A 33 -7.13 5.24 28.35
C GLY A 33 -5.76 5.33 27.67
N ALA A 34 -5.29 4.26 27.05
CA ALA A 34 -4.04 4.25 26.29
C ALA A 34 -4.12 5.19 25.08
N LEU A 35 -5.24 5.15 24.33
CA LEU A 35 -5.45 6.07 23.20
C LEU A 35 -5.55 7.54 23.65
N ALA A 36 -6.13 7.78 24.82
CA ALA A 36 -6.16 9.13 25.40
C ALA A 36 -4.77 9.62 25.78
N ALA A 37 -3.96 8.74 26.37
CA ALA A 37 -2.60 9.09 26.76
C ALA A 37 -1.73 9.48 25.56
N CYS A 38 -1.77 8.69 24.46
CA CYS A 38 -0.98 9.02 23.27
C CYS A 38 -1.53 10.23 22.49
N SER A 39 -2.83 10.47 22.50
CA SER A 39 -3.44 11.64 21.86
C SER A 39 -3.23 12.96 22.62
N LEU A 40 -2.92 12.88 23.93
CA LEU A 40 -2.84 13.99 24.89
C LEU A 40 -4.20 14.69 25.13
N TYR A 41 -5.30 14.00 24.91
CA TYR A 41 -6.65 14.48 25.15
C TYR A 41 -7.42 13.54 26.10
N SER A 42 -8.59 13.97 26.59
CA SER A 42 -9.45 13.10 27.38
C SER A 42 -9.96 11.91 26.56
N PRO A 43 -10.28 10.75 27.18
CA PRO A 43 -10.76 9.56 26.44
C PRO A 43 -11.96 9.85 25.53
N TRP A 44 -12.92 10.63 26.02
CA TRP A 44 -14.10 11.01 25.24
C TRP A 44 -13.77 11.90 24.03
N TYR A 45 -12.87 12.87 24.20
CA TYR A 45 -12.47 13.74 23.11
C TYR A 45 -11.62 13.02 22.07
N SER A 46 -10.70 12.14 22.53
CA SER A 46 -9.89 11.27 21.67
C SER A 46 -10.78 10.37 20.81
N TYR A 47 -11.79 9.75 21.40
CA TYR A 47 -12.78 8.96 20.66
C TYR A 47 -13.47 9.78 19.57
N ARG A 48 -13.95 10.99 19.89
CA ARG A 48 -14.63 11.88 18.92
C ARG A 48 -13.71 12.32 17.79
N LEU A 49 -12.46 12.66 18.10
CA LEU A 49 -11.47 13.03 17.09
C LEU A 49 -11.20 11.84 16.15
N PHE A 50 -11.00 10.66 16.71
CA PHE A 50 -10.76 9.46 15.91
C PHE A 50 -11.92 9.19 14.96
N VAL A 51 -13.16 9.18 15.45
CA VAL A 51 -14.34 9.00 14.59
C VAL A 51 -14.46 10.10 13.54
N ARG A 52 -14.19 11.35 13.90
CA ARG A 52 -14.26 12.50 12.98
C ARG A 52 -13.29 12.37 11.82
N TYR A 53 -12.04 12.02 12.10
CA TYR A 53 -10.97 12.03 11.08
C TYR A 53 -10.78 10.69 10.39
N VAL A 54 -11.03 9.56 11.06
CA VAL A 54 -10.89 8.21 10.50
C VAL A 54 -12.19 7.69 9.87
N GLY A 55 -13.34 8.18 10.34
CA GLY A 55 -14.66 7.77 9.84
C GLY A 55 -15.22 6.49 10.47
N MET A 56 -14.52 5.92 11.46
CA MET A 56 -14.97 4.73 12.19
C MET A 56 -14.52 4.77 13.66
N THR A 57 -15.10 3.90 14.50
CA THR A 57 -14.70 3.83 15.91
C THR A 57 -13.31 3.21 16.06
N PRO A 58 -12.53 3.57 17.12
CA PRO A 58 -11.26 2.92 17.40
C PRO A 58 -11.38 1.39 17.52
N SER A 59 -12.45 0.90 18.14
CA SER A 59 -12.69 -0.55 18.30
C SER A 59 -12.93 -1.25 16.96
N ASP A 60 -13.66 -0.64 16.04
CA ASP A 60 -13.87 -1.19 14.69
C ASP A 60 -12.57 -1.16 13.88
N TYR A 61 -11.81 -0.07 14.00
CA TYR A 61 -10.50 0.07 13.36
C TYR A 61 -9.55 -1.05 13.81
N VAL A 62 -9.38 -1.24 15.12
CA VAL A 62 -8.54 -2.30 15.70
C VAL A 62 -9.03 -3.68 15.25
N ARG A 63 -10.35 -3.94 15.32
CA ARG A 63 -10.94 -5.22 14.92
C ARG A 63 -10.67 -5.52 13.43
N ARG A 64 -10.92 -4.57 12.53
CA ARG A 64 -10.68 -4.75 11.09
C ARG A 64 -9.19 -4.94 10.77
N PHE A 65 -8.32 -4.20 11.46
CA PHE A 65 -6.89 -4.33 11.27
C PHE A 65 -6.38 -5.70 11.73
N ARG A 66 -6.82 -6.19 12.91
CA ARG A 66 -6.52 -7.55 13.40
C ARG A 66 -7.00 -8.64 12.46
N LEU A 67 -8.23 -8.53 11.95
CA LEU A 67 -8.76 -9.48 10.98
C LEU A 67 -7.94 -9.51 9.70
N SER A 68 -7.56 -8.36 9.16
CA SER A 68 -6.71 -8.29 7.96
C SER A 68 -5.32 -8.87 8.20
N ARG A 69 -4.71 -8.58 9.36
CA ARG A 69 -3.44 -9.19 9.79
C ARG A 69 -3.54 -10.71 9.89
N SER A 70 -4.64 -11.20 10.49
CA SER A 70 -4.90 -12.63 10.62
C SER A 70 -5.08 -13.32 9.26
N ALA A 71 -5.76 -12.67 8.33
CA ALA A 71 -5.96 -13.20 6.98
C ALA A 71 -4.62 -13.37 6.23
N LEU A 72 -3.72 -12.39 6.31
CA LEU A 72 -2.38 -12.50 5.72
C LEU A 72 -1.59 -13.66 6.32
N ARG A 73 -1.64 -13.85 7.63
CA ARG A 73 -0.96 -14.97 8.30
C ARG A 73 -1.55 -16.33 7.92
N LEU A 74 -2.88 -16.42 7.75
CA LEU A 74 -3.55 -17.63 7.28
C LEU A 74 -3.20 -17.94 5.82
N ARG A 75 -3.07 -16.92 4.98
CA ARG A 75 -2.65 -17.05 3.58
C ARG A 75 -1.22 -17.58 3.44
N ASP A 76 -0.30 -17.05 4.24
CA ASP A 76 1.14 -17.26 4.06
C ASP A 76 1.72 -18.39 4.89
N GLY A 77 1.05 -18.77 5.99
CA GLY A 77 1.56 -19.71 6.97
C GLY A 77 0.70 -20.95 7.18
N LYS A 78 1.33 -22.06 7.57
CA LYS A 78 0.64 -23.25 8.08
C LYS A 78 0.28 -23.04 9.57
N VAL A 79 -0.51 -22.01 9.85
CA VAL A 79 -0.89 -21.63 11.23
C VAL A 79 -2.30 -22.13 11.51
N LYS A 80 -2.54 -22.61 12.73
CA LYS A 80 -3.89 -23.03 13.11
C LYS A 80 -4.79 -21.84 13.36
N VAL A 81 -6.04 -21.91 12.89
CA VAL A 81 -7.06 -20.87 13.10
C VAL A 81 -7.27 -20.55 14.58
N VAL A 82 -7.12 -21.57 15.45
CA VAL A 82 -7.25 -21.41 16.92
C VAL A 82 -6.17 -20.48 17.45
N ASP A 83 -4.91 -20.71 17.08
CA ASP A 83 -3.77 -19.95 17.58
C ASP A 83 -3.88 -18.49 17.12
N ILE A 84 -4.18 -18.28 15.84
CA ILE A 84 -4.40 -16.93 15.29
C ILE A 84 -5.54 -16.18 15.99
N ALA A 85 -6.64 -16.86 16.30
CA ALA A 85 -7.77 -16.21 16.98
C ALA A 85 -7.35 -15.58 18.32
N PHE A 86 -6.58 -16.32 19.14
CA PHE A 86 -6.13 -15.82 20.43
C PHE A 86 -5.00 -14.79 20.31
N GLU A 87 -4.04 -15.00 19.41
CA GLU A 87 -2.97 -14.04 19.14
C GLU A 87 -3.51 -12.67 18.67
N MET A 88 -4.61 -12.66 17.91
CA MET A 88 -5.29 -11.43 17.50
C MET A 88 -6.25 -10.86 18.56
N GLY A 89 -6.18 -11.36 19.79
CA GLY A 89 -6.92 -10.83 20.94
C GLY A 89 -8.41 -11.15 20.94
N PHE A 90 -8.86 -12.19 20.22
CA PHE A 90 -10.24 -12.66 20.32
C PHE A 90 -10.44 -13.56 21.52
N LYS A 91 -11.54 -13.37 22.24
CA LYS A 91 -11.86 -14.15 23.46
C LYS A 91 -12.30 -15.59 23.18
N SER A 92 -12.66 -15.90 21.94
CA SER A 92 -13.06 -17.25 21.51
C SER A 92 -12.84 -17.45 20.01
N VAL A 93 -12.61 -18.70 19.62
CA VAL A 93 -12.47 -19.10 18.22
C VAL A 93 -13.76 -18.84 17.43
N ASP A 94 -14.93 -19.12 18.02
CA ASP A 94 -16.22 -18.86 17.38
C ASP A 94 -16.47 -17.36 17.15
N GLY A 95 -16.07 -16.53 18.11
CA GLY A 95 -16.12 -15.07 17.97
C GLY A 95 -15.25 -14.57 16.81
N TYR A 96 -14.04 -15.11 16.72
CA TYR A 96 -13.12 -14.82 15.61
C TYR A 96 -13.70 -15.29 14.27
N GLN A 97 -14.16 -16.55 14.15
CA GLN A 97 -14.70 -17.09 12.90
C GLN A 97 -15.91 -16.27 12.40
N ARG A 98 -16.84 -15.90 13.29
CA ARG A 98 -17.96 -15.03 12.93
C ARG A 98 -17.53 -13.65 12.48
N ALA A 99 -16.55 -13.05 13.15
CA ALA A 99 -16.01 -11.74 12.77
C ALA A 99 -15.30 -11.80 11.42
N PHE A 100 -14.48 -12.82 11.19
CA PHE A 100 -13.77 -13.07 9.94
C PHE A 100 -14.74 -13.27 8.77
N SER A 101 -15.75 -14.17 8.95
CA SER A 101 -16.73 -14.44 7.90
C SER A 101 -17.60 -13.22 7.58
N ARG A 102 -17.91 -12.37 8.56
CA ARG A 102 -18.65 -11.13 8.34
C ARG A 102 -17.80 -10.09 7.59
N GLU A 103 -16.51 -10.01 7.88
CA GLU A 103 -15.61 -9.05 7.24
C GLU A 103 -15.27 -9.46 5.81
N PHE A 104 -14.99 -10.74 5.58
CA PHE A 104 -14.43 -11.23 4.32
C PHE A 104 -15.35 -12.14 3.49
N GLY A 105 -16.53 -12.47 4.00
CA GLY A 105 -17.50 -13.31 3.29
C GLY A 105 -17.13 -14.79 3.19
N CYS A 106 -16.03 -15.25 3.82
CA CYS A 106 -15.57 -16.63 3.76
C CYS A 106 -15.16 -17.15 5.15
N ASN A 107 -15.12 -18.48 5.31
CA ASN A 107 -14.70 -19.11 6.55
C ASN A 107 -13.16 -19.09 6.67
N PRO A 108 -12.55 -18.74 7.83
CA PRO A 108 -11.11 -18.67 7.97
C PRO A 108 -10.38 -20.00 7.77
N LYS A 109 -11.02 -21.16 8.03
CA LYS A 109 -10.44 -22.49 7.76
C LYS A 109 -10.38 -22.78 6.26
N GLU A 110 -11.45 -22.45 5.54
CA GLU A 110 -11.51 -22.59 4.08
C GLU A 110 -10.52 -21.65 3.41
N TYR A 111 -10.46 -20.40 3.88
CA TYR A 111 -9.50 -19.43 3.42
C TYR A 111 -8.04 -19.86 3.63
N ALA A 112 -7.71 -20.46 4.78
CA ALA A 112 -6.37 -20.97 5.05
C ALA A 112 -5.96 -22.13 4.13
N LEU A 113 -6.93 -22.95 3.69
CA LEU A 113 -6.70 -24.07 2.77
C LEU A 113 -6.60 -23.62 1.31
N ASN A 114 -7.42 -22.68 0.92
CA ASN A 114 -7.48 -22.15 -0.43
C ASN A 114 -7.73 -20.63 -0.40
N PRO A 115 -6.67 -19.82 -0.24
CA PRO A 115 -6.79 -18.38 -0.17
C PRO A 115 -7.36 -17.80 -1.47
N VAL A 116 -8.44 -17.04 -1.34
CA VAL A 116 -9.07 -16.26 -2.42
C VAL A 116 -8.82 -14.77 -2.20
N PRO A 117 -8.87 -13.93 -3.25
CA PRO A 117 -8.80 -12.48 -3.08
C PRO A 117 -9.92 -11.96 -2.17
N ILE A 118 -9.56 -11.22 -1.14
CA ILE A 118 -10.47 -10.59 -0.17
C ILE A 118 -10.05 -9.13 0.06
N SER A 119 -11.00 -8.28 0.38
CA SER A 119 -10.74 -6.86 0.67
C SER A 119 -10.17 -6.71 2.08
N LEU A 120 -8.85 -6.60 2.21
CA LEU A 120 -8.21 -6.33 3.48
C LEU A 120 -8.37 -4.86 3.86
N PHE A 121 -8.58 -4.62 5.14
CA PHE A 121 -8.52 -3.27 5.70
C PHE A 121 -7.05 -2.82 5.72
N THR A 122 -6.75 -1.79 4.93
CA THR A 122 -5.44 -1.15 4.89
C THR A 122 -5.50 0.14 5.71
N PRO A 123 -4.81 0.21 6.86
CA PRO A 123 -4.75 1.43 7.65
C PRO A 123 -4.09 2.54 6.85
N TYR A 124 -4.77 3.67 6.70
CA TYR A 124 -4.23 4.86 6.05
C TYR A 124 -4.11 5.98 7.08
N GLY A 125 -2.89 6.50 7.26
CA GLY A 125 -2.63 7.57 8.21
C GLY A 125 -3.40 8.84 7.88
N VAL A 126 -4.14 9.38 8.86
CA VAL A 126 -4.97 10.58 8.64
C VAL A 126 -4.17 11.78 8.19
N LYS A 127 -2.90 11.89 8.58
CA LYS A 127 -2.01 12.97 8.15
C LYS A 127 -1.90 13.07 6.64
N TYR A 128 -1.92 11.95 5.90
CA TYR A 128 -1.81 11.96 4.44
C TYR A 128 -3.01 12.56 3.71
N ARG A 129 -4.18 12.58 4.35
CA ARG A 129 -5.38 13.20 3.78
C ARG A 129 -5.39 14.73 3.92
N TYR A 130 -4.59 15.28 4.84
CA TYR A 130 -4.67 16.66 5.26
C TYR A 130 -3.39 17.47 5.07
N ILE A 131 -2.30 16.85 4.56
CA ILE A 131 -1.05 17.57 4.30
C ILE A 131 -1.26 18.61 3.20
N ARG A 132 -1.20 19.89 3.56
CA ARG A 132 -0.97 20.98 2.62
C ARG A 132 0.54 21.04 2.35
N ARG A 133 0.90 21.01 1.05
CA ARG A 133 2.28 21.18 0.57
C ARG A 133 2.88 22.50 1.11
N GLU A 134 3.69 22.43 2.14
CA GLU A 134 4.66 23.49 2.44
C GLU A 134 6.00 23.08 1.81
N LYS A 135 6.55 23.99 0.97
CA LYS A 135 7.89 23.77 0.38
C LYS A 135 8.93 23.84 1.50
N THR A 136 9.53 22.72 1.81
CA THR A 136 10.72 22.64 2.67
C THR A 136 11.98 22.74 1.80
N MET A 137 13.05 23.37 2.31
CA MET A 137 14.33 23.56 1.62
C MET A 137 14.96 22.22 1.24
N GLU A 138 15.46 22.15 0.00
CA GLU A 138 16.15 20.98 -0.56
C GLU A 138 17.40 20.61 0.25
N THR A 139 17.32 19.54 1.00
CA THR A 139 18.51 18.77 1.41
C THR A 139 18.83 17.80 0.28
N VAL A 140 20.06 17.85 -0.21
CA VAL A 140 20.53 16.88 -1.22
C VAL A 140 20.59 15.51 -0.56
N LYS A 141 19.67 14.62 -0.94
CA LYS A 141 19.66 13.22 -0.51
C LYS A 141 20.13 12.32 -1.66
N ASN A 142 20.77 11.22 -1.33
CA ASN A 142 21.26 10.27 -2.32
C ASN A 142 20.13 9.42 -2.90
N VAL A 143 20.25 9.09 -4.18
CA VAL A 143 19.41 8.11 -4.83
C VAL A 143 20.30 6.96 -5.29
N PHE A 144 20.02 5.76 -4.78
CA PHE A 144 20.76 4.55 -5.10
C PHE A 144 20.15 3.92 -6.36
N ILE A 145 21.02 3.53 -7.29
CA ILE A 145 20.60 2.92 -8.54
C ILE A 145 21.17 1.50 -8.61
N ARG A 146 20.31 0.52 -8.84
CA ARG A 146 20.72 -0.87 -9.03
C ARG A 146 19.91 -1.54 -10.12
N GLU A 147 20.53 -2.54 -10.74
CA GLU A 147 19.87 -3.38 -11.72
C GLU A 147 18.99 -4.44 -11.04
N VAL A 148 17.80 -4.67 -11.58
CA VAL A 148 16.86 -5.72 -11.14
C VAL A 148 16.34 -6.46 -12.36
N TRP A 149 16.40 -7.79 -12.33
CA TRP A 149 15.78 -8.64 -13.33
C TRP A 149 14.41 -9.10 -12.88
N LYS A 150 13.40 -8.93 -13.72
CA LYS A 150 12.07 -9.51 -13.51
C LYS A 150 11.78 -10.56 -14.57
N PRO A 151 11.37 -11.79 -14.19
CA PRO A 151 11.00 -12.84 -15.14
C PRO A 151 9.72 -12.50 -15.90
N GLU A 152 9.36 -13.36 -16.86
CA GLU A 152 8.00 -13.37 -17.42
C GLU A 152 6.99 -13.54 -16.28
N ARG A 153 5.90 -12.74 -16.32
CA ARG A 153 4.91 -12.69 -15.25
C ARG A 153 3.56 -12.21 -15.74
N LYS A 154 2.53 -12.53 -15.00
CA LYS A 154 1.22 -11.88 -15.13
C LYS A 154 1.09 -10.77 -14.09
N VAL A 155 0.25 -9.79 -14.40
CA VAL A 155 -0.15 -8.76 -13.45
C VAL A 155 -1.67 -8.66 -13.46
N LEU A 156 -2.28 -8.82 -12.29
CA LEU A 156 -3.68 -8.50 -12.09
C LEU A 156 -3.76 -6.99 -11.83
N ILE A 157 -4.49 -6.26 -12.66
CA ILE A 157 -4.57 -4.80 -12.60
C ILE A 157 -6.01 -4.31 -12.46
N LYS A 158 -6.20 -3.24 -11.71
CA LYS A 158 -7.45 -2.46 -11.71
C LYS A 158 -7.20 -1.18 -12.47
N ARG A 159 -8.03 -0.91 -13.50
CA ARG A 159 -7.88 0.29 -14.34
C ARG A 159 -8.58 1.49 -13.73
N GLY A 160 -7.96 2.65 -13.84
CA GLY A 160 -8.59 3.95 -13.66
C GLY A 160 -9.19 4.48 -14.97
N ILE A 161 -9.72 5.69 -14.95
CA ILE A 161 -10.36 6.35 -16.10
C ILE A 161 -9.39 7.34 -16.77
N LYS A 162 -8.84 8.28 -15.98
CA LYS A 162 -7.94 9.35 -16.43
C LYS A 162 -6.77 9.61 -15.49
N ALA A 163 -6.63 8.80 -14.45
CA ALA A 163 -5.57 8.97 -13.44
C ALA A 163 -4.17 8.86 -14.07
N GLU A 164 -3.28 9.76 -13.70
CA GLU A 164 -1.87 9.76 -14.11
C GLU A 164 -0.95 9.47 -12.92
N GLU A 165 -1.50 9.50 -11.69
CA GLU A 165 -0.78 9.31 -10.44
C GLU A 165 -1.69 8.75 -9.34
N TYR A 166 -1.10 8.42 -8.19
CA TYR A 166 -1.72 7.68 -7.08
C TYR A 166 -2.98 8.35 -6.52
N PHE A 167 -2.95 9.66 -6.26
CA PHE A 167 -4.07 10.33 -5.57
C PHE A 167 -5.29 10.42 -6.47
N THR A 168 -5.11 10.85 -7.72
CA THR A 168 -6.18 10.87 -8.72
C THR A 168 -6.76 9.47 -8.94
N TYR A 169 -5.89 8.45 -8.95
CA TYR A 169 -6.35 7.07 -9.08
C TYR A 169 -7.21 6.63 -7.89
N CYS A 170 -6.82 6.96 -6.66
CA CYS A 170 -7.61 6.65 -5.46
C CYS A 170 -8.97 7.37 -5.45
N GLU A 171 -9.04 8.59 -6.00
CA GLU A 171 -10.31 9.31 -6.17
C GLU A 171 -11.25 8.61 -7.17
N GLU A 172 -10.71 8.05 -8.26
CA GLU A 172 -11.50 7.39 -9.30
C GLU A 172 -11.95 5.97 -8.92
N VAL A 173 -11.06 5.20 -8.31
CA VAL A 173 -11.21 3.74 -8.15
C VAL A 173 -11.48 3.36 -6.69
N GLY A 174 -11.03 4.17 -5.75
CA GLY A 174 -11.12 3.91 -4.30
C GLY A 174 -9.84 3.29 -3.74
N CYS A 175 -9.60 3.55 -2.45
CA CYS A 175 -8.41 3.04 -1.75
C CYS A 175 -8.50 1.55 -1.38
N ASP A 176 -9.69 0.93 -1.46
CA ASP A 176 -9.92 -0.46 -1.07
C ASP A 176 -9.22 -1.46 -2.01
N VAL A 177 -8.89 -1.03 -3.22
CA VAL A 177 -8.17 -1.84 -4.22
C VAL A 177 -6.83 -2.33 -3.69
N TRP A 178 -6.08 -1.48 -2.98
CA TRP A 178 -4.79 -1.86 -2.42
C TRP A 178 -4.90 -3.03 -1.44
N GLY A 179 -5.91 -3.02 -0.55
CA GLY A 179 -6.17 -4.10 0.38
C GLY A 179 -6.51 -5.43 -0.31
N LEU A 180 -7.27 -5.38 -1.41
CA LEU A 180 -7.58 -6.57 -2.20
C LEU A 180 -6.33 -7.12 -2.89
N LEU A 181 -5.53 -6.27 -3.54
CA LEU A 181 -4.28 -6.67 -4.17
C LEU A 181 -3.28 -7.26 -3.16
N THR A 182 -3.19 -6.68 -1.95
CA THR A 182 -2.35 -7.19 -0.86
C THR A 182 -2.77 -8.60 -0.41
N SER A 183 -4.03 -8.99 -0.56
CA SER A 183 -4.50 -10.34 -0.23
C SER A 183 -3.99 -11.42 -1.18
N ILE A 184 -3.59 -11.04 -2.40
CA ILE A 184 -3.05 -11.96 -3.41
C ILE A 184 -1.54 -12.14 -3.18
N ARG A 185 -1.06 -13.38 -3.23
CA ARG A 185 0.37 -13.64 -3.08
C ARG A 185 1.15 -13.10 -4.27
N SER A 186 1.96 -12.07 -4.05
CA SER A 186 2.81 -11.44 -5.05
C SER A 186 4.16 -12.12 -5.17
N ILE A 187 4.74 -12.17 -6.39
CA ILE A 187 6.15 -12.53 -6.61
C ILE A 187 7.11 -11.42 -6.17
N SER A 188 6.62 -10.19 -6.06
CA SER A 188 7.39 -9.03 -5.60
C SER A 188 7.25 -8.77 -4.10
N GLY A 189 6.36 -9.50 -3.41
CA GLY A 189 6.08 -9.36 -1.97
C GLY A 189 5.02 -8.31 -1.62
N GLU A 190 4.67 -7.42 -2.55
CA GLU A 190 3.71 -6.32 -2.35
C GLU A 190 2.96 -6.00 -3.64
N PRO A 191 1.81 -5.28 -3.58
CA PRO A 191 1.21 -4.67 -4.75
C PRO A 191 2.10 -3.60 -5.37
N VAL A 192 1.82 -3.23 -6.62
CA VAL A 192 2.59 -2.24 -7.38
C VAL A 192 1.68 -1.24 -8.06
N CYS A 193 2.17 -0.01 -8.22
CA CYS A 193 1.59 0.95 -9.14
C CYS A 193 2.37 0.91 -10.46
N LEU A 194 1.67 1.00 -11.58
CA LEU A 194 2.25 0.85 -12.90
C LEU A 194 1.84 2.01 -13.81
N TRP A 195 2.79 2.53 -14.59
CA TRP A 195 2.52 3.32 -15.79
C TRP A 195 2.64 2.40 -17.00
N LEU A 196 1.49 2.03 -17.56
CA LEU A 196 1.40 1.07 -18.66
C LEU A 196 1.89 1.68 -19.96
N PRO A 197 2.69 0.95 -20.77
CA PRO A 197 2.90 1.27 -22.16
C PRO A 197 1.58 1.29 -22.94
N GLY A 198 1.54 2.07 -24.03
CA GLY A 198 0.33 2.24 -24.82
C GLY A 198 -0.32 0.93 -25.33
N ALA A 199 0.49 -0.11 -25.57
CA ALA A 199 0.01 -1.44 -25.97
C ALA A 199 -0.90 -2.13 -24.94
N TYR A 200 -0.77 -1.77 -23.65
CA TYR A 200 -1.58 -2.33 -22.55
C TYR A 200 -2.71 -1.41 -22.10
N VAL A 201 -2.77 -0.19 -22.60
CA VAL A 201 -3.85 0.77 -22.27
C VAL A 201 -5.08 0.44 -23.08
N LYS A 202 -6.24 0.27 -22.42
CA LYS A 202 -7.53 0.09 -23.11
C LYS A 202 -8.18 1.46 -23.42
N PRO A 203 -8.92 1.59 -24.54
CA PRO A 203 -9.67 2.81 -24.82
C PRO A 203 -10.58 3.20 -23.64
N GLY A 204 -10.54 4.47 -23.25
CA GLY A 204 -11.34 5.01 -22.15
C GLY A 204 -10.80 4.69 -20.76
N THR A 205 -9.56 4.17 -20.66
CA THR A 205 -8.90 3.94 -19.37
C THR A 205 -7.58 4.69 -19.28
N SER A 206 -7.14 4.94 -18.05
CA SER A 206 -5.83 5.57 -17.76
C SER A 206 -4.66 4.63 -18.02
N GLY A 207 -3.48 5.21 -18.26
CA GLY A 207 -2.21 4.47 -18.28
C GLY A 207 -1.70 4.12 -16.89
N TYR A 208 -2.14 4.85 -15.84
CA TYR A 208 -1.78 4.55 -14.46
C TYR A 208 -2.75 3.54 -13.86
N VAL A 209 -2.23 2.49 -13.25
CA VAL A 209 -3.01 1.41 -12.62
C VAL A 209 -2.36 0.92 -11.34
N GLN A 210 -3.15 0.34 -10.46
CA GLN A 210 -2.65 -0.50 -9.38
C GLN A 210 -2.80 -1.96 -9.75
N GLY A 211 -1.84 -2.79 -9.31
CA GLY A 211 -1.85 -4.21 -9.63
C GLY A 211 -0.99 -5.05 -8.69
N VAL A 212 -1.00 -6.36 -8.92
CA VAL A 212 -0.16 -7.33 -8.22
C VAL A 212 0.51 -8.25 -9.23
N GLU A 213 1.84 -8.37 -9.13
CA GLU A 213 2.63 -9.25 -9.98
C GLU A 213 2.55 -10.69 -9.46
N VAL A 214 2.18 -11.62 -10.33
CA VAL A 214 2.03 -13.05 -10.05
C VAL A 214 2.82 -13.89 -11.05
N PRO A 215 3.11 -15.17 -10.78
CA PRO A 215 3.81 -16.04 -11.71
C PRO A 215 3.14 -16.08 -13.09
N ALA A 216 3.90 -16.37 -14.14
CA ALA A 216 3.39 -16.46 -15.51
C ALA A 216 2.32 -17.55 -15.69
N ASP A 217 2.41 -18.62 -14.91
CA ASP A 217 1.48 -19.76 -14.87
C ASP A 217 0.31 -19.55 -13.88
N TYR A 218 0.16 -18.35 -13.31
CA TYR A 218 -0.92 -18.08 -12.37
C TYR A 218 -2.29 -18.44 -12.96
N ASP A 219 -3.02 -19.29 -12.25
CA ASP A 219 -4.36 -19.81 -12.56
C ASP A 219 -5.39 -19.50 -11.45
N GLY A 220 -4.99 -18.68 -10.47
CA GLY A 220 -5.85 -18.29 -9.37
C GLY A 220 -6.99 -17.36 -9.76
N VAL A 221 -7.85 -17.09 -8.80
CA VAL A 221 -9.06 -16.26 -8.99
C VAL A 221 -8.68 -14.82 -9.37
N VAL A 222 -9.26 -14.32 -10.44
CA VAL A 222 -9.19 -12.91 -10.84
C VAL A 222 -10.44 -12.20 -10.28
N PRO A 223 -10.26 -11.16 -9.43
CA PRO A 223 -11.41 -10.44 -8.88
C PRO A 223 -12.24 -9.75 -9.97
N GLU A 224 -13.53 -9.59 -9.71
CA GLU A 224 -14.43 -8.89 -10.63
C GLU A 224 -13.96 -7.45 -10.91
N GLY A 225 -13.96 -7.09 -12.19
CA GLY A 225 -13.52 -5.78 -12.66
C GLY A 225 -12.00 -5.58 -12.66
N PHE A 226 -11.21 -6.66 -12.53
CA PHE A 226 -9.77 -6.66 -12.78
C PHE A 226 -9.45 -7.28 -14.13
N ASP A 227 -8.36 -6.79 -14.72
CA ASP A 227 -7.77 -7.38 -15.91
C ASP A 227 -6.50 -8.15 -15.56
N VAL A 228 -6.12 -9.09 -16.43
CA VAL A 228 -4.83 -9.76 -16.39
C VAL A 228 -4.03 -9.36 -17.62
N ILE A 229 -2.82 -8.86 -17.42
CA ILE A 229 -1.86 -8.61 -18.50
C ILE A 229 -0.64 -9.50 -18.33
N GLY A 230 -0.08 -9.99 -19.45
CA GLY A 230 1.20 -10.70 -19.47
C GLY A 230 2.33 -9.70 -19.74
N LEU A 231 3.38 -9.74 -18.93
CA LEU A 231 4.58 -8.93 -19.12
C LEU A 231 5.76 -9.84 -19.43
N PRO A 232 6.52 -9.57 -20.51
CA PRO A 232 7.72 -10.33 -20.82
C PRO A 232 8.81 -10.12 -19.76
N PRO A 233 9.83 -11.01 -19.74
CA PRO A 233 10.99 -10.82 -18.88
C PRO A 233 11.65 -9.48 -19.23
N CYS A 234 12.08 -8.76 -18.18
CA CYS A 234 12.61 -7.42 -18.36
C CYS A 234 13.67 -7.07 -17.31
N ARG A 235 14.65 -6.32 -17.74
CA ARG A 235 15.64 -5.68 -16.88
C ARG A 235 15.16 -4.29 -16.50
N TYR A 236 15.32 -3.95 -15.23
CA TYR A 236 14.95 -2.67 -14.67
C TYR A 236 16.13 -1.98 -14.02
N LEU A 237 16.20 -0.67 -14.11
CA LEU A 237 16.97 0.15 -13.19
C LEU A 237 16.04 0.56 -12.05
N MET A 238 16.39 0.13 -10.84
CA MET A 238 15.67 0.50 -9.62
C MET A 238 16.34 1.76 -9.05
N PHE A 239 15.55 2.80 -8.85
CA PHE A 239 15.92 4.04 -8.18
C PHE A 239 15.33 4.00 -6.78
N GLN A 240 16.18 4.03 -5.78
CA GLN A 240 15.80 4.00 -4.38
C GLN A 240 16.33 5.22 -3.65
N GLY A 241 15.44 6.01 -3.06
CA GLY A 241 15.81 7.11 -2.17
C GLY A 241 16.26 6.62 -0.80
N GLU A 242 16.82 7.53 -0.02
CA GLU A 242 17.14 7.28 1.39
C GLU A 242 15.86 7.07 2.22
N PRO A 243 15.98 6.41 3.39
CA PRO A 243 14.90 6.39 4.38
C PRO A 243 14.41 7.81 4.69
N PHE A 244 13.11 7.95 4.91
CA PHE A 244 12.47 9.24 5.17
C PHE A 244 11.48 9.13 6.32
N ALA A 245 11.24 10.24 7.01
CA ALA A 245 10.15 10.33 7.95
C ALA A 245 8.83 10.43 7.18
N GLU A 246 7.77 9.84 7.72
CA GLU A 246 6.49 9.75 7.00
C GLU A 246 5.91 11.10 6.58
N GLU A 247 6.19 12.18 7.29
CA GLU A 247 5.82 13.55 6.92
C GLU A 247 6.54 14.07 5.67
N ASP A 248 7.72 13.50 5.35
CA ASP A 248 8.56 13.89 4.22
C ASP A 248 8.32 13.08 2.95
N TYR A 249 7.27 12.23 2.90
CA TYR A 249 7.06 11.29 1.79
C TYR A 249 6.94 11.99 0.42
N CYS A 250 6.30 13.15 0.34
CA CYS A 250 6.21 13.91 -0.90
C CYS A 250 7.59 14.34 -1.40
N GLN A 251 8.46 14.81 -0.49
CA GLN A 251 9.81 15.20 -0.81
C GLN A 251 10.66 13.99 -1.25
N ALA A 252 10.49 12.85 -0.62
CA ALA A 252 11.15 11.60 -0.99
C ALA A 252 10.80 11.16 -2.42
N ILE A 253 9.52 11.27 -2.80
CA ILE A 253 9.03 11.02 -4.16
C ILE A 253 9.66 12.00 -5.15
N GLU A 254 9.59 13.30 -4.89
CA GLU A 254 10.12 14.36 -5.76
C GLU A 254 11.63 14.20 -6.00
N GLN A 255 12.39 13.79 -5.00
CA GLN A 255 13.83 13.55 -5.09
C GLN A 255 14.18 12.41 -6.04
N VAL A 256 13.50 11.25 -5.89
CA VAL A 256 13.73 10.10 -6.77
C VAL A 256 13.29 10.42 -8.20
N GLN A 257 12.15 11.08 -8.39
CA GLN A 257 11.66 11.49 -9.70
C GLN A 257 12.59 12.51 -10.38
N SER A 258 13.15 13.44 -9.59
CA SER A 258 14.17 14.38 -10.10
C SER A 258 15.45 13.66 -10.51
N ALA A 259 15.90 12.65 -9.76
CA ALA A 259 17.06 11.84 -10.12
C ALA A 259 16.79 11.06 -11.42
N ILE A 260 15.62 10.43 -11.55
CA ILE A 260 15.22 9.71 -12.75
C ILE A 260 15.20 10.63 -13.97
N SER A 261 14.67 11.85 -13.84
CA SER A 261 14.57 12.80 -14.97
C SER A 261 15.91 13.28 -15.50
N ARG A 262 16.96 13.22 -14.68
CA ARG A 262 18.34 13.61 -15.04
C ARG A 262 19.23 12.44 -15.44
N TYR A 263 18.72 11.20 -15.29
CA TYR A 263 19.53 10.01 -15.52
C TYR A 263 19.56 9.62 -16.98
N GLU A 264 20.76 9.44 -17.52
CA GLU A 264 20.99 8.96 -18.87
C GLU A 264 21.41 7.49 -18.85
N PRO A 265 20.50 6.56 -19.23
CA PRO A 265 20.78 5.13 -19.14
C PRO A 265 21.92 4.66 -20.05
N SER A 266 22.22 5.41 -21.11
CA SER A 266 23.35 5.14 -22.01
C SER A 266 24.69 5.13 -21.32
N ALA A 267 24.87 5.90 -20.26
CA ALA A 267 26.08 5.90 -19.44
C ALA A 267 26.32 4.54 -18.73
N ALA A 268 25.25 3.75 -18.51
CA ALA A 268 25.31 2.40 -17.95
C ALA A 268 25.16 1.29 -19.02
N GLY A 269 25.21 1.63 -20.31
CA GLY A 269 25.07 0.67 -21.40
C GLY A 269 23.63 0.28 -21.76
N TYR A 270 22.64 1.11 -21.35
CA TYR A 270 21.22 0.83 -21.55
C TYR A 270 20.51 1.94 -22.35
N ARG A 271 19.32 1.58 -22.83
CA ARG A 271 18.28 2.54 -23.30
C ARG A 271 16.98 2.23 -22.58
N TRP A 272 16.11 3.22 -22.45
CA TRP A 272 14.77 2.99 -21.87
C TRP A 272 13.97 1.99 -22.72
N ASP A 273 13.39 1.00 -22.08
CA ASP A 273 12.42 0.10 -22.69
C ASP A 273 11.04 0.78 -22.67
N ARG A 274 10.31 0.70 -23.77
CA ARG A 274 8.95 1.25 -23.91
C ARG A 274 7.88 0.17 -23.94
N ASP A 275 8.26 -1.09 -23.87
CA ASP A 275 7.36 -2.24 -23.99
C ASP A 275 6.94 -2.77 -22.59
N ASN A 276 7.69 -2.42 -21.55
CA ASN A 276 7.39 -2.78 -20.18
C ASN A 276 6.98 -1.53 -19.36
N PRO A 277 6.14 -1.70 -18.32
CA PRO A 277 5.68 -0.59 -17.50
C PRO A 277 6.77 -0.08 -16.55
N ARG A 278 6.79 1.23 -16.28
CA ARG A 278 7.42 1.80 -15.09
C ARG A 278 6.66 1.29 -13.88
N VAL A 279 7.37 0.94 -12.82
CA VAL A 279 6.81 0.36 -11.60
C VAL A 279 7.14 1.26 -10.40
N GLN A 280 6.15 1.51 -9.58
CA GLN A 280 6.31 2.18 -8.28
C GLN A 280 5.94 1.18 -7.19
N LEU A 281 6.80 1.08 -6.17
CA LEU A 281 6.52 0.32 -4.95
C LEU A 281 5.86 1.23 -3.91
N GLU A 282 5.26 0.62 -2.88
CA GLU A 282 4.69 1.37 -1.76
C GLU A 282 5.77 2.25 -1.10
N PRO A 283 5.50 3.56 -0.86
CA PRO A 283 6.46 4.44 -0.20
C PRO A 283 6.54 4.12 1.30
N ILE A 284 7.48 3.26 1.69
CA ILE A 284 7.73 2.88 3.08
C ILE A 284 8.92 3.68 3.60
N GLY A 285 8.70 4.50 4.63
CA GLY A 285 9.70 5.43 5.16
C GLY A 285 11.05 4.78 5.51
N THR A 286 11.05 3.63 6.16
CA THR A 286 12.28 2.90 6.54
C THR A 286 13.03 2.31 5.34
N ARG A 287 12.35 2.06 4.23
CA ARG A 287 12.92 1.52 3.00
C ARG A 287 13.34 2.59 2.00
N GLY A 288 12.78 3.77 2.12
CA GLY A 288 12.86 4.81 1.10
C GLY A 288 11.82 4.62 -0.02
N TYR A 289 11.66 5.65 -0.85
CA TYR A 289 10.80 5.60 -2.03
C TYR A 289 11.50 4.87 -3.17
N ILE A 290 10.77 4.00 -3.89
CA ILE A 290 11.35 3.15 -4.93
C ILE A 290 10.53 3.22 -6.20
N GLU A 291 11.23 3.47 -7.32
CA GLU A 291 10.72 3.28 -8.67
C GLU A 291 11.66 2.41 -9.51
N LEU A 292 11.06 1.60 -10.39
CA LEU A 292 11.80 0.77 -11.34
C LEU A 292 11.44 1.21 -12.76
N LEU A 293 12.45 1.53 -13.55
CA LEU A 293 12.28 1.90 -14.95
C LEU A 293 12.87 0.80 -15.84
N PRO A 294 12.08 0.31 -16.81
CA PRO A 294 12.51 -0.78 -17.68
C PRO A 294 13.56 -0.33 -18.68
N VAL A 295 14.56 -1.18 -18.92
CA VAL A 295 15.68 -0.91 -19.80
C VAL A 295 16.03 -2.09 -20.70
N LYS A 296 16.60 -1.79 -21.87
CA LYS A 296 17.22 -2.74 -22.78
C LYS A 296 18.69 -2.42 -22.96
N ALA A 297 19.54 -3.44 -23.10
CA ALA A 297 20.95 -3.23 -23.40
C ALA A 297 21.12 -2.50 -24.74
N LEU A 298 22.14 -1.65 -24.86
CA LEU A 298 22.44 -0.93 -26.11
C LEU A 298 22.88 -1.88 -27.23
N ALA A 299 23.41 -3.05 -26.91
CA ALA A 299 23.85 -4.07 -27.86
C ALA A 299 22.68 -4.96 -28.41
N ASP A 300 21.50 -4.85 -27.84
CA ASP A 300 20.31 -5.64 -28.21
C ASP A 300 19.44 -4.86 -29.24
N GLY A 301 20.08 -4.21 -30.21
CA GLY A 301 19.46 -3.42 -31.28
C GLY A 301 19.23 -4.17 -32.57
#